data_d36a7ff7d46e36317c67d62bafd505f9
#
_entry.id   d36a7ff7d46e36317c67d62bafd505f9
#
_cell.length_a   1.000
_cell.length_b   1.000
_cell.length_c   1.000
_cell.angle_alpha   90.00
_cell.angle_beta   90.00
_cell.angle_gamma   90.00
#
_symmetry.space_group_name_H-M   'P 1'
#
loop_
_entity.id
_entity.type
_entity.pdbx_description
1 polymer ?
#
loop_
_entity_poly.entity_id
_entity_poly.type
_entity_poly.pdbx_seq_one_letter_code
_entity_poly.pdbx_strand_id
1 'polypeptide(L)'
;MADKFDLVVIGAGPGGYEAAIEGVQKGMKVALVENRELGGTCLNRGCIPTKTILHTAELYHELQSGPSIGLTAREPVVDMEMVQKRKDEVLEQLRKGIASLMKTNKISVYCGTGTILDREHVKVAPAEEKSGEKAEEKAEENAEEKAEGKAGGNSEEQSGGQKQDQVVLETSHILIATGSVPACPPIPGSSLPGVVTSDGLLDKKDMFEHLII
;
A
#
# COMPACT_ATOMS: atom_id res chain seq x y z
N MET A 1 -12.51 -28.30 7.07
CA MET A 1 -12.45 -27.99 8.52
C MET A 1 -11.97 -26.55 8.61
N ALA A 2 -12.53 -25.73 9.51
CA ALA A 2 -12.04 -24.39 9.74
C ALA A 2 -10.63 -24.45 10.34
N ASP A 3 -9.72 -23.59 9.89
CA ASP A 3 -8.40 -23.47 10.50
C ASP A 3 -8.54 -22.82 11.88
N LYS A 4 -8.00 -23.49 12.90
CA LYS A 4 -8.07 -23.03 14.28
C LYS A 4 -6.82 -22.27 14.69
N PHE A 5 -7.01 -21.09 15.29
CA PHE A 5 -5.95 -20.19 15.78
C PHE A 5 -6.20 -19.81 17.25
N ASP A 6 -5.17 -19.41 17.95
CA ASP A 6 -5.30 -18.79 19.27
C ASP A 6 -5.64 -17.30 19.15
N LEU A 7 -5.14 -16.65 18.09
CA LEU A 7 -5.35 -15.22 17.81
C LEU A 7 -5.56 -14.99 16.31
N VAL A 8 -6.63 -14.30 15.95
CA VAL A 8 -6.81 -13.70 14.63
C VAL A 8 -6.69 -12.18 14.75
N VAL A 9 -5.76 -11.60 13.97
CA VAL A 9 -5.54 -10.16 13.88
C VAL A 9 -6.14 -9.66 12.58
N ILE A 10 -7.02 -8.66 12.63
CA ILE A 10 -7.62 -8.03 11.45
C ILE A 10 -6.95 -6.68 11.21
N GLY A 11 -6.21 -6.58 10.11
CA GLY A 11 -5.40 -5.42 9.72
C GLY A 11 -3.90 -5.66 9.95
N ALA A 12 -3.08 -5.46 8.91
CA ALA A 12 -1.64 -5.67 8.92
C ALA A 12 -0.85 -4.34 8.91
N GLY A 13 -1.41 -3.28 9.48
CA GLY A 13 -0.68 -2.07 9.83
C GLY A 13 0.29 -2.28 11.00
N PRO A 14 1.05 -1.25 11.45
CA PRO A 14 2.02 -1.38 12.54
C PRO A 14 1.44 -2.01 13.79
N GLY A 15 0.22 -1.64 14.20
CA GLY A 15 -0.42 -2.24 15.37
C GLY A 15 -0.80 -3.70 15.19
N GLY A 16 -1.07 -4.15 13.95
CA GLY A 16 -1.50 -5.51 13.67
C GLY A 16 -0.33 -6.48 13.49
N TYR A 17 0.62 -6.18 12.60
CA TYR A 17 1.72 -7.12 12.35
C TYR A 17 2.67 -7.24 13.54
N GLU A 18 2.90 -6.17 14.31
CA GLU A 18 3.68 -6.22 15.55
C GLU A 18 2.98 -7.09 16.61
N ALA A 19 1.67 -6.90 16.79
CA ALA A 19 0.89 -7.72 17.72
C ALA A 19 0.86 -9.20 17.30
N ALA A 20 0.83 -9.48 16.01
CA ALA A 20 0.88 -10.85 15.50
C ALA A 20 2.23 -11.51 15.82
N ILE A 21 3.35 -10.78 15.64
CA ILE A 21 4.69 -11.27 16.01
C ILE A 21 4.79 -11.52 17.51
N GLU A 22 4.34 -10.58 18.33
CA GLU A 22 4.33 -10.71 19.79
C GLU A 22 3.49 -11.91 20.25
N GLY A 23 2.33 -12.14 19.62
CA GLY A 23 1.48 -13.30 19.87
C GLY A 23 2.23 -14.62 19.64
N VAL A 24 2.91 -14.74 18.52
CA VAL A 24 3.73 -15.94 18.23
C VAL A 24 4.87 -16.11 19.22
N GLN A 25 5.55 -15.03 19.61
CA GLN A 25 6.61 -15.08 20.61
C GLN A 25 6.11 -15.57 21.99
N LYS A 26 4.82 -15.36 22.28
CA LYS A 26 4.14 -15.90 23.46
C LYS A 26 3.58 -17.33 23.27
N GLY A 27 3.89 -17.97 22.16
CA GLY A 27 3.50 -19.35 21.88
C GLY A 27 2.11 -19.50 21.24
N MET A 28 1.47 -18.41 20.81
CA MET A 28 0.17 -18.46 20.14
C MET A 28 0.30 -18.87 18.66
N LYS A 29 -0.66 -19.61 18.14
CA LYS A 29 -0.86 -19.81 16.70
C LYS A 29 -1.68 -18.64 16.17
N VAL A 30 -1.07 -17.84 15.30
CA VAL A 30 -1.63 -16.54 14.86
C VAL A 30 -1.99 -16.53 13.38
N ALA A 31 -3.17 -16.00 13.05
CA ALA A 31 -3.54 -15.58 11.70
C ALA A 31 -3.59 -14.05 11.62
N LEU A 32 -3.15 -13.51 10.49
CA LEU A 32 -3.18 -12.09 10.16
C LEU A 32 -4.02 -11.90 8.89
N VAL A 33 -5.06 -11.08 8.95
CA VAL A 33 -5.97 -10.80 7.83
C VAL A 33 -5.74 -9.38 7.35
N GLU A 34 -5.47 -9.20 6.05
CA GLU A 34 -5.26 -7.89 5.44
C GLU A 34 -5.96 -7.83 4.07
N ASN A 35 -6.69 -6.76 3.82
CA ASN A 35 -7.43 -6.60 2.57
C ASN A 35 -6.71 -5.73 1.51
N ARG A 36 -5.54 -5.21 1.85
CA ARG A 36 -4.67 -4.40 1.00
C ARG A 36 -3.24 -4.92 1.10
N GLU A 37 -2.27 -4.01 1.18
CA GLU A 37 -0.86 -4.34 1.32
C GLU A 37 -0.43 -4.39 2.78
N LEU A 38 0.48 -5.32 3.10
CA LEU A 38 1.13 -5.38 4.40
C LEU A 38 1.83 -4.06 4.75
N GLY A 39 1.80 -3.68 6.03
CA GLY A 39 2.42 -2.47 6.55
C GLY A 39 1.44 -1.31 6.77
N GLY A 40 0.20 -1.44 6.30
CA GLY A 40 -0.89 -0.48 6.53
C GLY A 40 -0.59 0.92 6.00
N THR A 41 -1.32 1.92 6.53
CA THR A 41 -1.22 3.33 6.09
C THR A 41 0.18 3.90 6.24
N CYS A 42 0.86 3.66 7.36
CA CYS A 42 2.19 4.24 7.61
C CYS A 42 3.20 3.87 6.53
N LEU A 43 3.28 2.59 6.17
CA LEU A 43 4.23 2.13 5.16
C LEU A 43 3.79 2.55 3.76
N ASN A 44 2.51 2.35 3.42
CA ASN A 44 2.07 2.42 2.03
C ASN A 44 1.56 3.80 1.60
N ARG A 45 0.94 4.57 2.52
CA ARG A 45 0.21 5.83 2.21
C ARG A 45 0.45 6.95 3.22
N GLY A 46 1.51 6.86 4.04
CA GLY A 46 1.77 7.83 5.11
C GLY A 46 3.24 8.10 5.32
N CYS A 47 3.79 7.55 6.39
CA CYS A 47 5.12 7.88 6.91
C CYS A 47 6.24 7.68 5.88
N ILE A 48 6.26 6.52 5.24
CA ILE A 48 7.38 6.14 4.37
C ILE A 48 7.35 6.88 3.04
N PRO A 49 6.23 6.88 2.26
CA PRO A 49 6.19 7.64 1.01
C PRO A 49 6.44 9.12 1.24
N THR A 50 5.83 9.73 2.27
CA THR A 50 6.06 11.13 2.60
C THR A 50 7.53 11.43 2.88
N LYS A 51 8.19 10.63 3.73
CA LYS A 51 9.60 10.84 4.06
C LYS A 51 10.52 10.60 2.86
N THR A 52 10.18 9.67 1.99
CA THR A 52 10.97 9.38 0.78
C THR A 52 10.94 10.56 -0.20
N ILE A 53 9.76 11.17 -0.40
CA ILE A 53 9.61 12.36 -1.25
C ILE A 53 10.26 13.59 -0.57
N LEU A 54 10.00 13.79 0.71
CA LEU A 54 10.54 14.92 1.48
C LEU A 54 12.06 14.95 1.49
N HIS A 55 12.71 13.79 1.58
CA HIS A 55 14.17 13.71 1.52
C HIS A 55 14.74 14.27 0.20
N THR A 56 14.08 14.05 -0.92
CA THR A 56 14.48 14.67 -2.19
C THR A 56 14.30 16.18 -2.15
N ALA A 57 13.21 16.69 -1.56
CA ALA A 57 12.98 18.12 -1.41
C ALA A 57 14.01 18.77 -0.47
N GLU A 58 14.39 18.10 0.60
CA GLU A 58 15.45 18.56 1.53
C GLU A 58 16.80 18.70 0.80
N LEU A 59 17.21 17.66 0.08
CA LEU A 59 18.46 17.71 -0.71
C LEU A 59 18.44 18.81 -1.77
N TYR A 60 17.31 19.01 -2.44
CA TYR A 60 17.15 20.10 -3.41
C TYR A 60 17.31 21.47 -2.74
N HIS A 61 16.71 21.67 -1.58
CA HIS A 61 16.82 22.89 -0.80
C HIS A 61 18.27 23.13 -0.30
N GLU A 62 18.95 22.09 0.15
CA GLU A 62 20.36 22.15 0.56
C GLU A 62 21.27 22.56 -0.60
N LEU A 63 21.04 22.01 -1.82
CA LEU A 63 21.78 22.40 -3.01
C LEU A 63 21.58 23.88 -3.38
N GLN A 64 20.38 24.41 -3.23
CA GLN A 64 20.09 25.82 -3.45
C GLN A 64 20.77 26.74 -2.42
N SER A 65 20.87 26.29 -1.17
CA SER A 65 21.50 27.03 -0.05
C SER A 65 23.03 26.89 -0.07
N GLY A 66 23.58 25.95 -0.80
CA GLY A 66 24.98 25.57 -0.86
C GLY A 66 25.97 26.71 -1.12
N PRO A 67 25.66 27.69 -1.99
CA PRO A 67 26.58 28.81 -2.25
C PRO A 67 27.01 29.59 -1.00
N SER A 68 26.16 29.65 0.01
CA SER A 68 26.46 30.33 1.29
C SER A 68 27.58 29.65 2.09
N ILE A 69 27.84 28.37 1.85
CA ILE A 69 28.88 27.56 2.50
C ILE A 69 29.98 27.08 1.52
N GLY A 70 30.00 27.63 0.30
CA GLY A 70 31.02 27.32 -0.71
C GLY A 70 30.69 26.09 -1.59
N LEU A 71 29.48 25.50 -1.48
CA LEU A 71 29.02 24.42 -2.34
C LEU A 71 28.17 24.99 -3.49
N THR A 72 28.61 24.84 -4.73
CA THR A 72 27.89 25.31 -5.91
C THR A 72 27.44 24.14 -6.77
N ALA A 73 26.10 24.00 -6.95
CA ALA A 73 25.50 23.09 -7.93
C ALA A 73 24.95 23.92 -9.11
N ARG A 74 25.14 23.42 -10.32
CA ARG A 74 24.52 24.03 -11.50
C ARG A 74 23.08 23.56 -11.62
N GLU A 75 22.13 24.50 -11.53
CA GLU A 75 20.70 24.34 -11.83
C GLU A 75 20.16 22.95 -11.53
N PRO A 76 20.01 22.57 -10.25
CA PRO A 76 19.47 21.28 -9.91
C PRO A 76 18.02 21.17 -10.41
N VAL A 77 17.68 20.07 -11.07
CA VAL A 77 16.34 19.78 -11.59
C VAL A 77 15.77 18.60 -10.83
N VAL A 78 14.49 18.67 -10.47
CA VAL A 78 13.75 17.55 -9.86
C VAL A 78 13.04 16.78 -10.96
N ASP A 79 13.36 15.49 -11.08
CA ASP A 79 12.65 14.54 -11.92
C ASP A 79 11.62 13.80 -11.05
N MET A 80 10.35 14.17 -11.14
CA MET A 80 9.28 13.60 -10.34
C MET A 80 9.01 12.14 -10.68
N GLU A 81 9.22 11.69 -11.91
CA GLU A 81 9.07 10.28 -12.27
C GLU A 81 10.10 9.42 -11.53
N MET A 82 11.35 9.87 -11.49
CA MET A 82 12.41 9.20 -10.72
C MET A 82 12.17 9.26 -9.21
N VAL A 83 11.60 10.34 -8.69
CA VAL A 83 11.21 10.45 -7.27
C VAL A 83 10.14 9.43 -6.93
N GLN A 84 9.10 9.31 -7.76
CA GLN A 84 8.03 8.33 -7.57
C GLN A 84 8.56 6.90 -7.68
N LYS A 85 9.35 6.61 -8.69
CA LYS A 85 9.98 5.30 -8.86
C LYS A 85 10.79 4.89 -7.62
N ARG A 86 11.62 5.80 -7.11
CA ARG A 86 12.39 5.56 -5.87
C ARG A 86 11.48 5.31 -4.67
N LYS A 87 10.39 6.08 -4.54
CA LYS A 87 9.36 5.86 -3.50
C LYS A 87 8.83 4.43 -3.61
N ASP A 88 8.40 4.00 -4.77
CA ASP A 88 7.79 2.69 -4.98
C ASP A 88 8.77 1.54 -4.70
N GLU A 89 10.03 1.68 -5.09
CA GLU A 89 11.10 0.72 -4.78
C GLU A 89 11.30 0.56 -3.26
N VAL A 90 11.30 1.67 -2.52
CA VAL A 90 11.42 1.65 -1.05
C VAL A 90 10.21 0.95 -0.41
N LEU A 91 8.99 1.29 -0.86
CA LEU A 91 7.76 0.67 -0.37
C LEU A 91 7.76 -0.85 -0.61
N GLU A 92 8.13 -1.26 -1.82
CA GLU A 92 8.19 -2.68 -2.17
C GLU A 92 9.20 -3.45 -1.34
N GLN A 93 10.40 -2.88 -1.14
CA GLN A 93 11.43 -3.48 -0.29
C GLN A 93 10.93 -3.70 1.14
N LEU A 94 10.27 -2.72 1.72
CA LEU A 94 9.74 -2.80 3.08
C LEU A 94 8.56 -3.77 3.20
N ARG A 95 7.65 -3.81 2.21
CA ARG A 95 6.57 -4.83 2.15
C ARG A 95 7.13 -6.25 2.12
N LYS A 96 8.15 -6.48 1.28
CA LYS A 96 8.88 -7.77 1.23
C LYS A 96 9.52 -8.12 2.58
N GLY A 97 10.06 -7.12 3.29
CA GLY A 97 10.59 -7.29 4.63
C GLY A 97 9.53 -7.77 5.63
N ILE A 98 8.36 -7.12 5.68
CA ILE A 98 7.25 -7.54 6.54
C ILE A 98 6.75 -8.94 6.15
N ALA A 99 6.57 -9.23 4.86
CA ALA A 99 6.16 -10.55 4.39
C ALA A 99 7.15 -11.65 4.85
N SER A 100 8.45 -11.37 4.78
CA SER A 100 9.49 -12.27 5.29
C SER A 100 9.41 -12.48 6.80
N LEU A 101 9.13 -11.41 7.57
CA LEU A 101 8.91 -11.50 9.01
C LEU A 101 7.69 -12.38 9.34
N MET A 102 6.59 -12.23 8.64
CA MET A 102 5.41 -13.08 8.81
C MET A 102 5.74 -14.54 8.55
N LYS A 103 6.43 -14.83 7.45
CA LYS A 103 6.86 -16.19 7.09
C LYS A 103 7.82 -16.78 8.12
N THR A 104 8.83 -16.04 8.56
CA THR A 104 9.82 -16.47 9.55
C THR A 104 9.19 -16.80 10.89
N ASN A 105 8.20 -16.00 11.30
CA ASN A 105 7.45 -16.23 12.54
C ASN A 105 6.28 -17.22 12.36
N LYS A 106 6.12 -17.85 11.19
CA LYS A 106 5.06 -18.82 10.89
C LYS A 106 3.64 -18.25 11.11
N ILE A 107 3.45 -16.96 10.88
CA ILE A 107 2.15 -16.32 10.93
C ILE A 107 1.42 -16.64 9.63
N SER A 108 0.18 -17.14 9.72
CA SER A 108 -0.67 -17.41 8.57
C SER A 108 -1.28 -16.11 8.08
N VAL A 109 -0.88 -15.63 6.90
CA VAL A 109 -1.42 -14.38 6.30
C VAL A 109 -2.55 -14.73 5.33
N TYR A 110 -3.70 -14.10 5.53
CA TYR A 110 -4.88 -14.22 4.69
C TYR A 110 -5.15 -12.88 3.99
N CYS A 111 -5.11 -12.89 2.67
CA CYS A 111 -5.40 -11.71 1.85
C CYS A 111 -6.91 -11.62 1.64
N GLY A 112 -7.56 -10.60 2.19
CA GLY A 112 -9.00 -10.39 2.05
C GLY A 112 -9.60 -9.56 3.18
N THR A 113 -10.89 -9.29 3.05
CA THR A 113 -11.65 -8.55 4.06
C THR A 113 -12.13 -9.47 5.17
N GLY A 114 -11.65 -9.22 6.39
CA GLY A 114 -12.07 -9.91 7.60
C GLY A 114 -13.41 -9.38 8.13
N THR A 115 -14.36 -10.27 8.34
CA THR A 115 -15.65 -9.97 8.96
C THR A 115 -15.82 -10.83 10.22
N ILE A 116 -16.05 -10.20 11.35
CA ILE A 116 -16.34 -10.90 12.60
C ILE A 116 -17.76 -11.45 12.53
N LEU A 117 -17.92 -12.78 12.61
CA LEU A 117 -19.22 -13.43 12.62
C LEU A 117 -19.76 -13.54 14.06
N ASP A 118 -18.89 -13.93 14.97
CA ASP A 118 -19.15 -14.05 16.39
C ASP A 118 -17.83 -13.95 17.18
N ARG A 119 -17.83 -14.36 18.46
CA ARG A 119 -16.66 -14.26 19.36
C ARG A 119 -15.50 -15.17 18.96
N GLU A 120 -15.76 -16.21 18.20
CA GLU A 120 -14.80 -17.28 17.88
C GLU A 120 -14.58 -17.45 16.37
N HIS A 121 -15.33 -16.71 15.51
CA HIS A 121 -15.26 -16.90 14.08
C HIS A 121 -15.05 -15.60 13.31
N VAL A 122 -14.06 -15.61 12.44
CA VAL A 122 -13.76 -14.54 11.47
C VAL A 122 -13.85 -15.11 10.06
N LYS A 123 -14.75 -14.54 9.25
CA LYS A 123 -14.84 -14.82 7.83
C LYS A 123 -13.86 -13.94 7.08
N VAL A 124 -13.06 -14.54 6.19
CA VAL A 124 -12.22 -13.82 5.22
C VAL A 124 -12.85 -14.01 3.85
N ALA A 125 -13.22 -12.90 3.23
CA ALA A 125 -13.68 -12.85 1.85
C ALA A 125 -12.58 -12.21 0.98
N PRO A 126 -12.44 -12.61 -0.30
CA PRO A 126 -11.54 -11.92 -1.23
C PRO A 126 -11.78 -10.42 -1.18
N ALA A 127 -10.71 -9.63 -1.25
CA ALA A 127 -10.85 -8.18 -1.36
C ALA A 127 -11.61 -7.87 -2.63
N GLU A 128 -12.69 -7.10 -2.55
CA GLU A 128 -13.39 -6.60 -3.74
C GLU A 128 -12.41 -5.70 -4.50
N GLU A 129 -12.12 -6.05 -5.75
CA GLU A 129 -11.37 -5.16 -6.63
C GLU A 129 -12.17 -3.86 -6.76
N LYS A 130 -11.68 -2.77 -6.16
CA LYS A 130 -12.29 -1.46 -6.36
C LYS A 130 -12.17 -1.12 -7.84
N SER A 131 -13.30 -1.16 -8.54
CA SER A 131 -13.45 -0.91 -9.97
C SER A 131 -13.17 0.55 -10.39
N GLY A 132 -12.54 1.36 -9.56
CA GLY A 132 -12.29 2.79 -9.79
C GLY A 132 -10.86 3.14 -10.21
N GLU A 133 -9.84 2.41 -9.74
CA GLU A 133 -8.43 2.81 -9.99
C GLU A 133 -7.85 2.23 -11.29
N LYS A 134 -8.42 1.12 -11.82
CA LYS A 134 -7.96 0.50 -13.09
C LYS A 134 -8.62 1.09 -14.36
N ALA A 135 -9.63 1.98 -14.21
CA ALA A 135 -10.31 2.55 -15.37
C ALA A 135 -9.52 3.71 -16.01
N GLU A 136 -8.74 4.45 -15.25
CA GLU A 136 -7.92 5.55 -15.78
C GLU A 136 -6.65 5.04 -16.45
N GLU A 137 -5.96 4.05 -15.85
CA GLU A 137 -4.73 3.47 -16.40
C GLU A 137 -4.94 2.73 -17.74
N LYS A 138 -6.08 2.04 -17.91
CA LYS A 138 -6.45 1.40 -19.19
C LYS A 138 -6.95 2.36 -20.26
N ALA A 139 -7.35 3.57 -19.91
CA ALA A 139 -7.77 4.57 -20.90
C ALA A 139 -6.58 5.26 -21.57
N GLU A 140 -5.47 5.43 -20.86
CA GLU A 140 -4.24 5.99 -21.40
C GLU A 140 -3.45 4.95 -22.23
N GLU A 141 -3.33 3.72 -21.77
CA GLU A 141 -2.63 2.63 -22.48
C GLU A 141 -3.29 2.27 -23.84
N ASN A 142 -4.62 2.36 -23.94
CA ASN A 142 -5.34 2.12 -25.20
C ASN A 142 -5.26 3.28 -26.21
N ALA A 143 -4.74 4.44 -25.83
CA ALA A 143 -4.54 5.58 -26.74
C ALA A 143 -3.19 5.48 -27.47
N GLU A 144 -2.17 4.90 -26.85
CA GLU A 144 -0.83 4.73 -27.44
C GLU A 144 -0.69 3.49 -28.31
N GLU A 145 -1.39 2.39 -28.00
CA GLU A 145 -1.27 1.11 -28.75
C GLU A 145 -1.88 1.14 -30.19
N LYS A 146 -2.57 2.21 -30.57
CA LYS A 146 -3.09 2.38 -31.93
C LYS A 146 -2.08 2.93 -32.95
N ALA A 147 -0.87 3.26 -32.55
CA ALA A 147 0.12 3.92 -33.41
C ALA A 147 1.20 2.98 -33.98
N GLU A 148 1.43 1.79 -33.42
CA GLU A 148 2.47 0.88 -33.96
C GLU A 148 1.97 -0.56 -34.12
N GLY A 149 1.97 -1.03 -35.35
CA GLY A 149 1.51 -2.35 -35.70
C GLY A 149 2.63 -3.39 -35.78
N LYS A 150 2.26 -4.62 -35.39
CA LYS A 150 2.81 -5.97 -35.77
C LYS A 150 4.21 -6.36 -35.28
N ALA A 151 4.30 -7.37 -34.41
CA ALA A 151 4.53 -8.78 -34.75
C ALA A 151 4.93 -9.63 -33.54
N GLY A 152 4.18 -10.68 -33.30
CA GLY A 152 4.56 -12.07 -33.05
C GLY A 152 5.46 -12.47 -31.87
N GLY A 153 4.93 -13.32 -30.98
CA GLY A 153 5.72 -14.18 -30.11
C GLY A 153 4.95 -14.66 -28.88
N ASN A 154 4.36 -15.85 -28.97
CA ASN A 154 3.77 -16.59 -27.84
C ASN A 154 4.80 -16.85 -26.72
N SER A 155 4.45 -16.53 -25.50
CA SER A 155 4.85 -17.30 -24.33
C SER A 155 3.73 -17.18 -23.28
N GLU A 156 2.97 -18.27 -23.15
CA GLU A 156 1.97 -18.47 -22.11
C GLU A 156 2.70 -18.61 -20.77
N GLU A 157 2.69 -17.59 -19.93
CA GLU A 157 2.86 -17.75 -18.50
C GLU A 157 1.48 -17.65 -17.83
N GLN A 158 0.99 -18.82 -17.45
CA GLN A 158 -0.22 -19.01 -16.67
C GLN A 158 -0.02 -18.43 -15.25
N SER A 159 -0.41 -17.20 -15.03
CA SER A 159 -0.73 -16.73 -13.70
C SER A 159 -2.14 -17.20 -13.34
N GLY A 160 -2.23 -18.41 -12.78
CA GLY A 160 -3.45 -18.97 -12.26
C GLY A 160 -3.94 -18.14 -11.07
N GLY A 161 -4.80 -17.17 -11.32
CA GLY A 161 -5.60 -16.51 -10.29
C GLY A 161 -6.57 -17.55 -9.70
N GLN A 162 -6.17 -18.23 -8.62
CA GLN A 162 -7.10 -19.02 -7.83
C GLN A 162 -8.12 -18.03 -7.23
N LYS A 163 -9.41 -18.18 -7.62
CA LYS A 163 -10.52 -17.62 -6.86
C LYS A 163 -10.37 -18.16 -5.44
N GLN A 164 -9.90 -17.33 -4.52
CA GLN A 164 -9.89 -17.69 -3.11
C GLN A 164 -11.35 -17.79 -2.66
N ASP A 165 -11.78 -19.01 -2.35
CA ASP A 165 -13.07 -19.24 -1.73
C ASP A 165 -13.10 -18.55 -0.36
N GLN A 166 -14.30 -18.13 0.08
CA GLN A 166 -14.49 -17.55 1.40
C GLN A 166 -14.04 -18.57 2.45
N VAL A 167 -13.16 -18.14 3.37
CA VAL A 167 -12.62 -18.98 4.44
C VAL A 167 -13.17 -18.47 5.78
N VAL A 168 -13.55 -19.40 6.65
CA VAL A 168 -13.91 -19.09 8.05
C VAL A 168 -12.79 -19.59 8.95
N LEU A 169 -12.23 -18.69 9.76
CA LEU A 169 -11.19 -18.95 10.74
C LEU A 169 -11.83 -19.08 12.11
N GLU A 170 -11.53 -20.16 12.83
CA GLU A 170 -11.91 -20.34 14.25
C GLU A 170 -10.78 -19.80 15.13
N THR A 171 -11.11 -19.03 16.19
CA THR A 171 -10.12 -18.43 17.07
C THR A 171 -10.60 -18.25 18.50
N SER A 172 -9.66 -18.26 19.44
CA SER A 172 -9.96 -17.95 20.85
C SER A 172 -10.00 -16.45 21.13
N HIS A 173 -9.25 -15.63 20.33
CA HIS A 173 -9.14 -14.20 20.50
C HIS A 173 -9.14 -13.49 19.14
N ILE A 174 -9.78 -12.33 19.07
CA ILE A 174 -9.80 -11.45 17.90
C ILE A 174 -9.20 -10.10 18.29
N LEU A 175 -8.19 -9.65 17.53
CA LEU A 175 -7.63 -8.32 17.64
C LEU A 175 -8.04 -7.49 16.43
N ILE A 176 -8.71 -6.35 16.67
CA ILE A 176 -9.09 -5.40 15.63
C ILE A 176 -8.02 -4.33 15.51
N ALA A 177 -7.29 -4.32 14.40
CA ALA A 177 -6.21 -3.38 14.10
C ALA A 177 -6.39 -2.75 12.70
N THR A 178 -7.64 -2.48 12.31
CA THR A 178 -8.05 -2.09 10.96
C THR A 178 -7.62 -0.69 10.53
N GLY A 179 -7.11 0.12 11.46
CA GLY A 179 -6.60 1.46 11.17
C GLY A 179 -7.70 2.45 10.76
N SER A 180 -7.35 3.37 9.85
CA SER A 180 -8.24 4.43 9.35
C SER A 180 -7.95 4.75 7.89
N VAL A 181 -8.87 5.47 7.27
CA VAL A 181 -8.73 6.03 5.91
C VAL A 181 -8.91 7.54 5.94
N PRO A 182 -8.36 8.29 4.98
CA PRO A 182 -8.61 9.73 4.87
C PRO A 182 -10.11 10.00 4.79
N ALA A 183 -10.59 10.93 5.64
CA ALA A 183 -11.96 11.39 5.58
C ALA A 183 -12.09 12.53 4.56
N CYS A 184 -13.11 12.47 3.72
CA CYS A 184 -13.49 13.57 2.84
C CYS A 184 -14.73 14.25 3.44
N PRO A 185 -14.62 15.39 4.13
CA PRO A 185 -15.74 16.06 4.73
C PRO A 185 -16.68 16.62 3.61
N PRO A 186 -17.99 16.78 3.87
CA PRO A 186 -18.96 17.24 2.88
C PRO A 186 -18.86 18.78 2.69
N ILE A 187 -17.72 19.24 2.21
CA ILE A 187 -17.48 20.64 1.86
C ILE A 187 -17.91 20.83 0.40
N PRO A 188 -18.68 21.90 0.08
CA PRO A 188 -19.02 22.20 -1.31
C PRO A 188 -17.76 22.30 -2.18
N GLY A 189 -17.72 21.51 -3.26
CA GLY A 189 -16.57 21.44 -4.16
C GLY A 189 -15.53 20.35 -3.82
N SER A 190 -15.67 19.59 -2.73
CA SER A 190 -14.71 18.53 -2.37
C SER A 190 -14.61 17.39 -3.40
N SER A 191 -15.55 17.28 -4.32
CA SER A 191 -15.55 16.31 -5.42
C SER A 191 -15.11 16.89 -6.77
N LEU A 192 -14.68 18.15 -6.82
CA LEU A 192 -14.22 18.78 -8.06
C LEU A 192 -12.88 18.18 -8.52
N PRO A 193 -12.63 18.16 -9.84
CA PRO A 193 -11.31 17.77 -10.38
C PRO A 193 -10.19 18.61 -9.75
N GLY A 194 -9.09 17.93 -9.38
CA GLY A 194 -7.95 18.57 -8.71
C GLY A 194 -8.01 18.56 -7.18
N VAL A 195 -9.17 18.22 -6.58
CA VAL A 195 -9.26 17.98 -5.13
C VAL A 195 -8.84 16.53 -4.86
N VAL A 196 -7.81 16.36 -4.05
CA VAL A 196 -7.24 15.04 -3.72
C VAL A 196 -7.07 14.88 -2.21
N THR A 197 -7.10 13.64 -1.74
CA THR A 197 -6.70 13.29 -0.38
C THR A 197 -5.19 13.15 -0.29
N SER A 198 -4.66 12.95 0.93
CA SER A 198 -3.23 12.64 1.14
C SER A 198 -2.76 11.44 0.31
N ASP A 199 -3.59 10.40 0.20
CA ASP A 199 -3.26 9.21 -0.57
C ASP A 199 -3.04 9.57 -2.06
N GLY A 200 -4.01 10.25 -2.66
CA GLY A 200 -3.92 10.68 -4.06
C GLY A 200 -2.79 11.68 -4.33
N LEU A 201 -2.44 12.54 -3.35
CA LEU A 201 -1.33 13.48 -3.50
C LEU A 201 0.03 12.77 -3.56
N LEU A 202 0.23 11.73 -2.74
CA LEU A 202 1.48 10.99 -2.68
C LEU A 202 1.81 10.21 -3.97
N ASP A 203 0.81 9.95 -4.82
CA ASP A 203 0.96 9.23 -6.09
C ASP A 203 1.03 10.15 -7.32
N LYS A 204 0.95 11.48 -7.12
CA LYS A 204 1.07 12.43 -8.24
C LYS A 204 2.48 12.47 -8.81
N LYS A 205 2.58 12.36 -10.14
CA LYS A 205 3.84 12.40 -10.89
C LYS A 205 4.20 13.81 -11.36
N ASP A 206 3.24 14.72 -11.39
CA ASP A 206 3.42 16.09 -11.86
C ASP A 206 3.77 17.03 -10.71
N MET A 207 4.58 18.05 -11.02
CA MET A 207 4.79 19.19 -10.12
C MET A 207 3.63 20.17 -10.23
N PHE A 208 3.11 20.61 -9.11
CA PHE A 208 2.07 21.63 -9.09
C PHE A 208 2.68 23.02 -9.10
N GLU A 209 2.13 23.90 -9.96
CA GLU A 209 2.46 25.33 -9.89
C GLU A 209 1.87 25.96 -8.61
N HIS A 210 0.68 25.52 -8.23
CA HIS A 210 -0.02 25.97 -7.04
C HIS A 210 -0.68 24.79 -6.32
N LEU A 211 -0.40 24.67 -5.03
CA LEU A 211 -1.04 23.70 -4.12
C LEU A 211 -1.67 24.47 -2.97
N ILE A 212 -2.96 24.20 -2.70
CA ILE A 212 -3.70 24.74 -1.54
C ILE A 212 -3.96 23.57 -0.59
N ILE A 213 -3.63 23.77 0.69
CA ILE A 213 -3.80 22.78 1.77
C ILE A 213 -4.77 23.34 2.81
#